data_93824eb99e28a328978be02a6b3079a8
#
_entry.id   93824eb99e28a328978be02a6b3079a8
#
_cell.length_a   1.000
_cell.length_b   1.000
_cell.length_c   1.000
_cell.angle_alpha   90.00
_cell.angle_beta   90.00
_cell.angle_gamma   90.00
#
_symmetry.space_group_name_H-M   'P 1'
#
loop_
_entity.id
_entity.type
_entity.pdbx_description
1 polymer ?
#
loop_
_entity_poly.entity_id
_entity_poly.type
_entity_poly.pdbx_seq_one_letter_code
_entity_poly.pdbx_strand_id
1 'polypeptide(L)'
;NSMYRYLWSNGPKECLEFADYSFDEHFGKPIPSFPPREVLHDYIIGRVNKGNLKNKIKFNTRVINTAFRNNKFELSYQDKANNKILVDSFDFVVVSTGHFSVPFIPEYKGMNSFPGRIMHSHDFRDAEEFRNKNVIVLGSSYSAEDVALQCNKYGAKSVTIGYRNNAMGFKWPKGMKEVHYLDRLEGKKAIFKDGTEQDADVIILCTGYLHHFPFLNEDLQLKTHNRLYPPKLYKGVVWQNNHKLLYLGMQDQFHTFNMFDCQAWYARDVIMGKIKMPSDDEIEKDISKWVAMEEKLENPDQMIDFQTEYTKELHSMSDYPKIDFELIRENFKEWEHHKVEDILTYRNKSFSSPVTGSVAPIHHTPWEKAMDDSMKAFLNK
;
A
#
# COMPACT_ATOMS: atom_id res chain seq x y z
N ASN A 1 13.37 0.75 0.34
CA ASN A 1 12.70 0.62 -0.95
C ASN A 1 12.31 -0.83 -1.17
N SER A 2 11.00 -1.13 -1.17
CA SER A 2 10.42 -2.47 -1.30
C SER A 2 9.90 -2.78 -2.71
N MET A 3 10.08 -1.89 -3.68
CA MET A 3 9.71 -2.15 -5.08
C MET A 3 10.61 -3.21 -5.70
N TYR A 4 10.01 -4.05 -6.54
CA TYR A 4 10.66 -5.13 -7.23
C TYR A 4 10.47 -5.05 -8.75
N ARG A 5 11.27 -5.80 -9.48
CA ARG A 5 11.15 -5.97 -10.91
C ARG A 5 9.86 -6.72 -11.24
N TYR A 6 9.23 -6.38 -12.33
CA TYR A 6 7.96 -6.94 -12.78
C TYR A 6 6.77 -6.64 -11.87
N LEU A 7 6.86 -5.59 -11.05
CA LEU A 7 5.73 -5.10 -10.28
C LEU A 7 4.75 -4.38 -11.20
N TRP A 8 3.56 -4.95 -11.34
CA TRP A 8 2.41 -4.33 -11.99
C TRP A 8 1.39 -3.94 -10.91
N SER A 9 0.58 -2.94 -11.21
CA SER A 9 -0.54 -2.61 -10.33
C SER A 9 -1.39 -3.85 -10.07
N ASN A 10 -1.74 -4.08 -8.81
CA ASN A 10 -2.65 -5.14 -8.42
C ASN A 10 -4.11 -4.69 -8.39
N GLY A 11 -4.35 -3.38 -8.36
CA GLY A 11 -5.66 -2.77 -8.54
C GLY A 11 -5.72 -1.91 -9.81
N PRO A 12 -6.92 -1.61 -10.32
CA PRO A 12 -7.08 -0.76 -11.51
C PRO A 12 -6.55 0.66 -11.26
N LYS A 13 -5.84 1.23 -12.23
CA LYS A 13 -5.33 2.60 -12.14
C LYS A 13 -6.44 3.64 -11.96
N GLU A 14 -7.62 3.34 -12.43
CA GLU A 14 -8.81 4.16 -12.29
C GLU A 14 -9.17 4.37 -10.81
N CYS A 15 -8.88 3.39 -9.96
CA CYS A 15 -9.02 3.51 -8.51
C CYS A 15 -7.88 4.30 -7.84
N LEU A 16 -6.82 4.64 -8.58
CA LEU A 16 -5.65 5.40 -8.09
C LEU A 16 -5.63 6.85 -8.60
N GLU A 17 -6.56 7.23 -9.45
CA GLU A 17 -6.52 8.49 -10.19
C GLU A 17 -6.67 9.71 -9.28
N PHE A 18 -5.89 10.76 -9.52
CA PHE A 18 -6.06 12.06 -8.87
C PHE A 18 -7.18 12.85 -9.55
N ALA A 19 -8.03 13.52 -8.76
CA ALA A 19 -9.16 14.26 -9.29
C ALA A 19 -8.77 15.46 -10.18
N ASP A 20 -7.60 16.05 -9.94
CA ASP A 20 -7.07 17.19 -10.69
C ASP A 20 -6.01 16.83 -11.75
N TYR A 21 -5.74 15.52 -11.91
CA TYR A 21 -4.75 15.02 -12.86
C TYR A 21 -5.06 13.59 -13.27
N SER A 22 -5.74 13.41 -14.39
CA SER A 22 -6.11 12.09 -14.87
C SER A 22 -4.95 11.38 -15.58
N PHE A 23 -5.04 10.04 -15.69
CA PHE A 23 -4.10 9.28 -16.53
C PHE A 23 -4.24 9.67 -18.00
N ASP A 24 -5.46 9.97 -18.47
CA ASP A 24 -5.71 10.42 -19.85
C ASP A 24 -5.03 11.75 -20.16
N GLU A 25 -5.08 12.70 -19.20
CA GLU A 25 -4.35 13.97 -19.33
C GLU A 25 -2.84 13.73 -19.44
N HIS A 26 -2.30 12.84 -18.58
CA HIS A 26 -0.86 12.59 -18.52
C HIS A 26 -0.34 11.90 -19.79
N PHE A 27 -1.03 10.86 -20.26
CA PHE A 27 -0.58 10.07 -21.42
C PHE A 27 -1.16 10.55 -22.77
N GLY A 28 -2.06 11.53 -22.76
CA GLY A 28 -2.75 12.04 -23.96
C GLY A 28 -3.77 11.08 -24.55
N LYS A 29 -4.05 9.96 -23.89
CA LYS A 29 -5.02 8.93 -24.27
C LYS A 29 -5.29 7.97 -23.11
N PRO A 30 -6.43 7.24 -23.12
CA PRO A 30 -6.63 6.12 -22.23
C PRO A 30 -5.55 5.04 -22.40
N ILE A 31 -5.10 4.46 -21.29
CA ILE A 31 -4.13 3.36 -21.23
C ILE A 31 -4.73 2.17 -20.45
N PRO A 32 -4.21 0.94 -20.60
CA PRO A 32 -4.73 -0.23 -19.89
C PRO A 32 -4.78 -0.05 -18.37
N SER A 33 -5.73 -0.73 -17.72
CA SER A 33 -6.07 -0.51 -16.30
C SER A 33 -5.01 -0.97 -15.30
N PHE A 34 -4.14 -1.90 -15.68
CA PHE A 34 -3.13 -2.45 -14.77
C PHE A 34 -1.71 -2.13 -15.24
N PRO A 35 -1.21 -0.92 -15.04
CA PRO A 35 0.10 -0.52 -15.51
C PRO A 35 1.24 -1.06 -14.65
N PRO A 36 2.44 -1.27 -15.22
CA PRO A 36 3.65 -1.55 -14.47
C PRO A 36 4.12 -0.31 -13.68
N ARG A 37 4.99 -0.54 -12.70
CA ARG A 37 5.52 0.49 -11.78
C ARG A 37 6.11 1.72 -12.48
N GLU A 38 6.76 1.57 -13.64
CA GLU A 38 7.35 2.70 -14.37
C GLU A 38 6.29 3.69 -14.83
N VAL A 39 5.14 3.21 -15.29
CA VAL A 39 4.00 4.03 -15.71
C VAL A 39 3.40 4.79 -14.55
N LEU A 40 3.21 4.12 -13.39
CA LEU A 40 2.72 4.78 -12.18
C LEU A 40 3.71 5.82 -11.67
N HIS A 41 5.01 5.53 -11.72
CA HIS A 41 6.05 6.48 -11.32
C HIS A 41 6.03 7.72 -12.23
N ASP A 42 5.95 7.52 -13.55
CA ASP A 42 5.91 8.62 -14.52
C ASP A 42 4.67 9.50 -14.30
N TYR A 43 3.51 8.90 -14.04
CA TYR A 43 2.28 9.61 -13.70
C TYR A 43 2.42 10.49 -12.45
N ILE A 44 3.01 9.96 -11.36
CA ILE A 44 3.27 10.73 -10.13
C ILE A 44 4.23 11.89 -10.41
N ILE A 45 5.31 11.64 -11.15
CA ILE A 45 6.28 12.69 -11.53
C ILE A 45 5.61 13.74 -12.40
N GLY A 46 4.73 13.34 -13.32
CA GLY A 46 3.95 14.26 -14.16
C GLY A 46 3.13 15.24 -13.30
N ARG A 47 2.43 14.75 -12.29
CA ARG A 47 1.66 15.63 -11.37
C ARG A 47 2.57 16.57 -10.55
N VAL A 48 3.71 16.08 -10.06
CA VAL A 48 4.70 16.92 -9.35
C VAL A 48 5.21 18.04 -10.27
N ASN A 49 5.46 17.74 -11.54
CA ASN A 49 5.91 18.71 -12.53
C ASN A 49 4.80 19.73 -12.87
N LYS A 50 3.54 19.27 -13.07
CA LYS A 50 2.37 20.15 -13.29
C LYS A 50 2.20 21.16 -12.14
N GLY A 51 2.37 20.71 -10.91
CA GLY A 51 2.31 21.56 -9.72
C GLY A 51 3.56 22.42 -9.48
N ASN A 52 4.61 22.29 -10.29
CA ASN A 52 5.90 22.97 -10.10
C ASN A 52 6.46 22.79 -8.68
N LEU A 53 6.33 21.58 -8.12
CA LEU A 53 6.64 21.30 -6.71
C LEU A 53 8.10 20.87 -6.46
N LYS A 54 8.83 20.48 -7.51
CA LYS A 54 10.18 19.91 -7.37
C LYS A 54 11.15 20.82 -6.61
N ASN A 55 11.05 22.13 -6.82
CA ASN A 55 11.86 23.14 -6.14
C ASN A 55 11.50 23.37 -4.65
N LYS A 56 10.36 22.82 -4.20
CA LYS A 56 9.92 22.85 -2.80
C LYS A 56 10.43 21.67 -1.99
N ILE A 57 11.01 20.67 -2.65
CA ILE A 57 11.49 19.43 -2.02
C ILE A 57 12.98 19.56 -1.72
N LYS A 58 13.37 19.42 -0.45
CA LYS A 58 14.79 19.30 -0.05
C LYS A 58 15.23 17.84 -0.20
N PHE A 59 15.76 17.49 -1.36
CA PHE A 59 16.33 16.17 -1.61
C PHE A 59 17.59 15.92 -0.76
N ASN A 60 17.99 14.66 -0.62
CA ASN A 60 19.15 14.24 0.18
C ASN A 60 19.13 14.73 1.63
N THR A 61 17.93 14.96 2.17
CA THR A 61 17.70 15.46 3.51
C THR A 61 16.98 14.41 4.34
N ARG A 62 17.62 13.96 5.42
CA ARG A 62 17.06 12.94 6.33
C ARG A 62 16.68 13.58 7.65
N VAL A 63 15.41 13.53 8.02
CA VAL A 63 14.98 13.89 9.37
C VAL A 63 15.49 12.82 10.34
N ILE A 64 16.16 13.26 11.41
CA ILE A 64 16.78 12.40 12.41
C ILE A 64 15.96 12.38 13.70
N ASN A 65 15.48 13.57 14.10
CA ASN A 65 14.68 13.73 15.30
C ASN A 65 13.62 14.82 15.13
N THR A 66 12.49 14.64 15.77
CA THR A 66 11.39 15.60 15.85
C THR A 66 10.88 15.62 17.28
N ALA A 67 10.96 16.76 17.94
CA ALA A 67 10.44 16.99 19.29
C ALA A 67 9.44 18.16 19.30
N PHE A 68 8.45 18.12 20.16
CA PHE A 68 7.53 19.24 20.35
C PHE A 68 7.86 19.98 21.64
N ARG A 69 8.26 21.26 21.51
CA ARG A 69 8.67 22.13 22.63
C ARG A 69 8.21 23.55 22.39
N ASN A 70 7.82 24.24 23.45
CA ASN A 70 7.41 25.66 23.38
C ASN A 70 6.39 25.93 22.26
N ASN A 71 5.41 25.01 22.12
CA ASN A 71 4.33 25.10 21.13
C ASN A 71 4.78 25.02 19.65
N LYS A 72 6.01 24.52 19.38
CA LYS A 72 6.59 24.33 18.05
C LYS A 72 7.28 22.96 17.94
N PHE A 73 7.42 22.47 16.72
CA PHE A 73 8.26 21.30 16.43
C PHE A 73 9.69 21.75 16.15
N GLU A 74 10.64 21.14 16.82
CA GLU A 74 12.07 21.25 16.55
C GLU A 74 12.49 20.01 15.76
N LEU A 75 12.93 20.19 14.52
CA LEU A 75 13.41 19.13 13.65
C LEU A 75 14.91 19.17 13.50
N SER A 76 15.58 18.09 13.89
CA SER A 76 16.97 17.85 13.53
C SER A 76 17.03 17.01 12.25
N TYR A 77 17.75 17.47 11.24
CA TYR A 77 17.87 16.76 9.99
C TYR A 77 19.30 16.83 9.42
N GLN A 78 19.68 15.77 8.72
CA GLN A 78 20.98 15.65 8.07
C GLN A 78 20.86 16.02 6.60
N ASP A 79 21.63 17.03 6.20
CA ASP A 79 21.97 17.26 4.79
C ASP A 79 23.06 16.25 4.38
N LYS A 80 22.67 15.23 3.61
CA LYS A 80 23.60 14.17 3.17
C LYS A 80 24.63 14.66 2.16
N ALA A 81 24.35 15.73 1.42
CA ALA A 81 25.29 16.29 0.45
C ALA A 81 26.50 16.92 1.15
N ASN A 82 26.26 17.62 2.26
CA ASN A 82 27.29 18.33 3.03
C ASN A 82 27.66 17.63 4.34
N ASN A 83 27.02 16.51 4.66
CA ASN A 83 27.16 15.78 5.92
C ASN A 83 26.96 16.65 7.18
N LYS A 84 26.07 17.63 7.11
CA LYS A 84 25.77 18.58 8.20
C LYS A 84 24.45 18.23 8.88
N ILE A 85 24.40 18.35 10.19
CA ILE A 85 23.16 18.31 10.96
C ILE A 85 22.70 19.76 11.16
N LEU A 86 21.45 20.00 10.80
CA LEU A 86 20.77 21.28 10.92
C LEU A 86 19.56 21.11 11.82
N VAL A 87 19.12 22.22 12.43
CA VAL A 87 17.93 22.25 13.29
C VAL A 87 17.08 23.42 12.85
N ASP A 88 15.81 23.15 12.54
CA ASP A 88 14.80 24.17 12.20
C ASP A 88 13.55 23.98 13.09
N SER A 89 12.80 25.05 13.25
CA SER A 89 11.54 25.08 14.03
C SER A 89 10.33 25.28 13.12
N PHE A 90 9.26 24.50 13.35
CA PHE A 90 8.05 24.50 12.54
C PHE A 90 6.80 24.55 13.42
N ASP A 91 5.74 25.19 12.91
CA ASP A 91 4.44 25.22 13.60
C ASP A 91 3.66 23.92 13.45
N PHE A 92 3.80 23.24 12.32
CA PHE A 92 3.14 21.98 12.00
C PHE A 92 4.13 20.96 11.45
N VAL A 93 3.85 19.68 11.67
CA VAL A 93 4.54 18.55 11.03
C VAL A 93 3.51 17.63 10.38
N VAL A 94 3.75 17.30 9.11
CA VAL A 94 2.96 16.31 8.36
C VAL A 94 3.83 15.11 8.07
N VAL A 95 3.49 13.96 8.65
CA VAL A 95 4.19 12.70 8.45
C VAL A 95 3.56 11.97 7.27
N SER A 96 4.28 11.90 6.15
CA SER A 96 3.87 11.19 4.92
C SER A 96 4.93 10.22 4.42
N THR A 97 5.62 9.57 5.37
CA THR A 97 6.76 8.68 5.09
C THR A 97 6.37 7.26 4.68
N GLY A 98 5.07 6.95 4.71
CA GLY A 98 4.55 5.59 4.59
C GLY A 98 4.84 4.74 5.84
N HIS A 99 4.23 3.57 5.91
CA HIS A 99 4.38 2.65 7.05
C HIS A 99 4.82 1.23 6.64
N PHE A 100 5.04 0.96 5.35
CA PHE A 100 5.54 -0.31 4.83
C PHE A 100 7.08 -0.31 4.68
N SER A 101 7.81 -0.04 5.77
CA SER A 101 9.27 0.07 5.75
C SER A 101 9.99 -0.88 6.70
N VAL A 102 9.40 -1.20 7.86
CA VAL A 102 10.01 -2.12 8.83
C VAL A 102 9.25 -3.45 8.79
N PRO A 103 9.88 -4.54 8.29
CA PRO A 103 9.26 -5.85 8.21
C PRO A 103 8.83 -6.39 9.57
N PHE A 104 7.65 -7.01 9.64
CA PHE A 104 7.29 -7.88 10.75
C PHE A 104 7.76 -9.30 10.45
N ILE A 105 8.72 -9.79 11.21
CA ILE A 105 9.32 -11.12 11.04
C ILE A 105 8.92 -12.00 12.22
N PRO A 106 7.95 -12.91 12.04
CA PRO A 106 7.59 -13.88 13.08
C PRO A 106 8.67 -14.94 13.24
N GLU A 107 8.78 -15.50 14.44
CA GLU A 107 9.66 -16.62 14.72
C GLU A 107 8.94 -17.95 14.50
N TYR A 108 9.59 -18.88 13.79
CA TYR A 108 9.15 -20.26 13.60
C TYR A 108 10.21 -21.22 14.15
N LYS A 109 9.77 -22.29 14.79
CA LYS A 109 10.66 -23.36 15.28
C LYS A 109 11.45 -23.93 14.11
N GLY A 110 12.78 -24.02 14.23
CA GLY A 110 13.67 -24.53 13.20
C GLY A 110 14.11 -23.52 12.13
N MET A 111 13.65 -22.26 12.21
CA MET A 111 13.98 -21.22 11.22
C MET A 111 15.49 -20.99 11.10
N ASN A 112 16.22 -20.97 12.23
CA ASN A 112 17.67 -20.72 12.26
C ASN A 112 18.51 -21.88 11.67
N SER A 113 17.93 -23.08 11.56
CA SER A 113 18.59 -24.27 10.99
C SER A 113 18.10 -24.62 9.57
N PHE A 114 17.22 -23.82 9.01
CA PHE A 114 16.75 -24.02 7.65
C PHE A 114 17.89 -23.80 6.65
N PRO A 115 18.23 -24.79 5.81
CA PRO A 115 19.38 -24.70 4.90
C PRO A 115 19.09 -23.90 3.63
N GLY A 116 17.82 -23.53 3.39
CA GLY A 116 17.41 -22.70 2.26
C GLY A 116 17.45 -21.21 2.58
N ARG A 117 16.85 -20.41 1.70
CA ARG A 117 16.78 -18.96 1.89
C ARG A 117 15.47 -18.55 2.57
N ILE A 118 15.55 -17.74 3.62
CA ILE A 118 14.41 -17.04 4.21
C ILE A 118 14.57 -15.55 3.96
N MET A 119 13.50 -14.90 3.49
CA MET A 119 13.48 -13.46 3.26
C MET A 119 12.10 -12.88 3.52
N HIS A 120 12.03 -11.61 3.84
CA HIS A 120 10.76 -10.88 3.86
C HIS A 120 10.43 -10.32 2.45
N SER A 121 9.16 -10.15 2.13
CA SER A 121 8.71 -9.54 0.86
C SER A 121 9.28 -8.13 0.64
N HIS A 122 9.65 -7.43 1.70
CA HIS A 122 10.40 -6.17 1.64
C HIS A 122 11.70 -6.30 0.84
N ASP A 123 12.37 -7.44 0.91
CA ASP A 123 13.66 -7.70 0.25
C ASP A 123 13.53 -8.47 -1.07
N PHE A 124 12.33 -8.88 -1.42
CA PHE A 124 12.03 -9.47 -2.73
C PHE A 124 12.34 -8.46 -3.84
N ARG A 125 13.10 -8.86 -4.86
CA ARG A 125 13.52 -7.97 -5.96
C ARG A 125 13.20 -8.52 -7.33
N ASP A 126 13.25 -9.83 -7.51
CA ASP A 126 13.06 -10.50 -8.80
C ASP A 126 12.59 -11.93 -8.59
N ALA A 127 11.55 -12.31 -9.30
CA ALA A 127 11.02 -13.68 -9.24
C ALA A 127 11.84 -14.68 -10.06
N GLU A 128 12.67 -14.26 -11.01
CA GLU A 128 13.48 -15.14 -11.85
C GLU A 128 14.51 -15.94 -11.03
N GLU A 129 14.96 -15.38 -9.88
CA GLU A 129 15.91 -16.09 -8.98
C GLU A 129 15.31 -17.35 -8.35
N PHE A 130 13.99 -17.52 -8.40
CA PHE A 130 13.28 -18.68 -7.83
C PHE A 130 12.86 -19.72 -8.87
N ARG A 131 13.32 -19.59 -10.11
CA ARG A 131 13.08 -20.56 -11.18
C ARG A 131 13.50 -21.97 -10.74
N ASN A 132 12.63 -22.97 -10.99
CA ASN A 132 12.82 -24.37 -10.60
C ASN A 132 12.94 -24.64 -9.09
N LYS A 133 12.59 -23.70 -8.21
CA LYS A 133 12.61 -23.86 -6.76
C LYS A 133 11.22 -24.15 -6.19
N ASN A 134 11.20 -24.86 -5.06
CA ASN A 134 10.00 -25.00 -4.24
C ASN A 134 9.93 -23.77 -3.31
N VAL A 135 8.96 -22.89 -3.54
CA VAL A 135 8.80 -21.63 -2.82
C VAL A 135 7.63 -21.75 -1.86
N ILE A 136 7.84 -21.30 -0.62
CA ILE A 136 6.76 -21.11 0.35
C ILE A 136 6.60 -19.61 0.57
N VAL A 137 5.37 -19.11 0.46
CA VAL A 137 4.99 -17.72 0.73
C VAL A 137 4.12 -17.73 1.98
N LEU A 138 4.51 -17.01 3.04
CA LEU A 138 3.77 -16.96 4.30
C LEU A 138 3.03 -15.64 4.43
N GLY A 139 1.71 -15.71 4.37
CA GLY A 139 0.77 -14.59 4.38
C GLY A 139 -0.41 -14.83 3.45
N SER A 140 -1.50 -14.07 3.63
CA SER A 140 -2.73 -14.19 2.81
C SER A 140 -3.33 -12.82 2.48
N SER A 141 -2.49 -11.84 2.15
CA SER A 141 -2.89 -10.52 1.69
C SER A 141 -2.18 -10.19 0.37
N TYR A 142 -2.38 -8.99 -0.17
CA TYR A 142 -1.90 -8.54 -1.48
C TYR A 142 -0.42 -8.82 -1.76
N SER A 143 0.47 -8.69 -0.76
CA SER A 143 1.88 -9.03 -0.95
C SER A 143 2.08 -10.52 -1.21
N ALA A 144 1.35 -11.39 -0.50
CA ALA A 144 1.45 -12.83 -0.68
C ALA A 144 0.86 -13.25 -2.03
N GLU A 145 -0.27 -12.68 -2.41
CA GLU A 145 -0.90 -12.88 -3.72
C GLU A 145 0.07 -12.56 -4.84
N ASP A 146 0.60 -11.34 -4.87
CA ASP A 146 1.42 -10.88 -5.99
C ASP A 146 2.77 -11.61 -6.06
N VAL A 147 3.48 -11.77 -4.93
CA VAL A 147 4.76 -12.49 -4.88
C VAL A 147 4.59 -13.95 -5.30
N ALA A 148 3.52 -14.62 -4.87
CA ALA A 148 3.25 -16.01 -5.25
C ALA A 148 2.97 -16.14 -6.75
N LEU A 149 2.13 -15.25 -7.31
CA LEU A 149 1.85 -15.19 -8.75
C LEU A 149 3.12 -14.89 -9.57
N GLN A 150 3.96 -13.96 -9.11
CA GLN A 150 5.25 -13.65 -9.75
C GLN A 150 6.16 -14.89 -9.76
N CYS A 151 6.33 -15.57 -8.62
CA CYS A 151 7.14 -16.79 -8.56
C CYS A 151 6.64 -17.86 -9.52
N ASN A 152 5.32 -18.08 -9.60
CA ASN A 152 4.72 -19.03 -10.55
C ASN A 152 4.96 -18.60 -12.01
N LYS A 153 4.68 -17.32 -12.34
CA LYS A 153 4.85 -16.76 -13.70
C LYS A 153 6.28 -16.92 -14.21
N TYR A 154 7.28 -16.75 -13.34
CA TYR A 154 8.71 -16.83 -13.69
C TYR A 154 9.32 -18.21 -13.47
N GLY A 155 8.48 -19.24 -13.28
CA GLY A 155 8.87 -20.64 -13.40
C GLY A 155 9.39 -21.28 -12.11
N ALA A 156 8.91 -20.88 -10.94
CA ALA A 156 9.06 -21.67 -9.74
C ALA A 156 8.49 -23.09 -9.95
N LYS A 157 9.15 -24.12 -9.39
CA LYS A 157 8.71 -25.50 -9.50
C LYS A 157 7.39 -25.75 -8.79
N SER A 158 7.22 -25.13 -7.62
CA SER A 158 5.97 -25.10 -6.87
C SER A 158 5.91 -23.86 -6.02
N VAL A 159 4.69 -23.36 -5.75
CA VAL A 159 4.44 -22.25 -4.83
C VAL A 159 3.36 -22.67 -3.83
N THR A 160 3.71 -22.68 -2.56
CA THR A 160 2.77 -22.98 -1.47
C THR A 160 2.55 -21.74 -0.62
N ILE A 161 1.30 -21.36 -0.44
CA ILE A 161 0.91 -20.15 0.28
C ILE A 161 0.37 -20.57 1.65
N GLY A 162 1.05 -20.14 2.72
CA GLY A 162 0.64 -20.43 4.09
C GLY A 162 -0.21 -19.30 4.67
N TYR A 163 -1.49 -19.54 4.94
CA TYR A 163 -2.40 -18.56 5.57
C TYR A 163 -2.56 -18.83 7.08
N ARG A 164 -2.81 -17.77 7.86
CA ARG A 164 -2.99 -17.86 9.32
C ARG A 164 -4.46 -18.02 9.72
N ASN A 165 -5.31 -17.13 9.28
CA ASN A 165 -6.72 -17.11 9.65
C ASN A 165 -7.59 -17.70 8.52
N ASN A 166 -7.60 -17.05 7.37
CA ASN A 166 -8.41 -17.42 6.23
C ASN A 166 -7.54 -17.59 4.98
N ALA A 167 -7.85 -18.62 4.20
CA ALA A 167 -7.34 -18.77 2.84
C ALA A 167 -7.84 -17.61 1.97
N MET A 168 -7.08 -17.22 0.97
CA MET A 168 -7.54 -16.26 -0.04
C MET A 168 -8.65 -16.87 -0.92
N GLY A 169 -8.63 -18.22 -1.09
CA GLY A 169 -9.69 -18.96 -1.76
C GLY A 169 -9.72 -18.82 -3.27
N PHE A 170 -8.64 -18.31 -3.88
CA PHE A 170 -8.57 -18.17 -5.32
C PHE A 170 -8.42 -19.51 -6.04
N LYS A 171 -8.81 -19.57 -7.31
CA LYS A 171 -8.57 -20.69 -8.22
C LYS A 171 -7.11 -20.64 -8.69
N TRP A 172 -6.20 -21.14 -7.85
CA TRP A 172 -4.78 -21.09 -8.15
C TRP A 172 -4.39 -21.98 -9.36
N PRO A 173 -3.42 -21.54 -10.18
CA PRO A 173 -2.93 -22.31 -11.29
C PRO A 173 -2.20 -23.59 -10.82
N LYS A 174 -1.98 -24.52 -11.78
CA LYS A 174 -1.21 -25.74 -11.51
C LYS A 174 0.16 -25.42 -10.91
N GLY A 175 0.52 -26.11 -9.85
CA GLY A 175 1.78 -25.90 -9.13
C GLY A 175 1.68 -24.93 -7.97
N MET A 176 0.51 -24.29 -7.78
CA MET A 176 0.21 -23.45 -6.62
C MET A 176 -0.86 -24.07 -5.73
N LYS A 177 -0.75 -23.85 -4.42
CA LYS A 177 -1.77 -24.28 -3.44
C LYS A 177 -1.72 -23.39 -2.20
N GLU A 178 -2.84 -23.35 -1.48
CA GLU A 178 -2.92 -22.79 -0.13
C GLU A 178 -2.93 -23.92 0.91
N VAL A 179 -2.27 -23.66 2.06
CA VAL A 179 -2.25 -24.56 3.21
C VAL A 179 -2.37 -23.73 4.48
N HIS A 180 -2.73 -24.37 5.60
CA HIS A 180 -2.72 -23.68 6.88
C HIS A 180 -1.28 -23.23 7.22
N TYR A 181 -1.12 -22.34 8.17
CA TYR A 181 0.13 -21.63 8.39
C TYR A 181 1.27 -22.54 8.91
N LEU A 182 2.51 -22.11 8.69
CA LEU A 182 3.71 -22.83 9.06
C LEU A 182 3.76 -23.10 10.58
N ASP A 183 3.93 -24.36 10.98
CA ASP A 183 4.16 -24.74 12.36
C ASP A 183 5.65 -24.73 12.71
N ARG A 184 6.46 -25.44 11.91
CA ARG A 184 7.89 -25.56 12.13
C ARG A 184 8.65 -26.00 10.87
N LEU A 185 9.97 -25.88 10.97
CA LEU A 185 10.92 -26.36 9.94
C LEU A 185 11.78 -27.48 10.53
N GLU A 186 11.96 -28.56 9.76
CA GLU A 186 12.86 -29.67 10.06
C GLU A 186 13.81 -29.88 8.88
N GLY A 187 15.01 -29.33 8.93
CA GLY A 187 15.89 -29.26 7.79
C GLY A 187 15.24 -28.50 6.63
N LYS A 188 15.11 -29.12 5.44
CA LYS A 188 14.38 -28.54 4.30
C LYS A 188 12.88 -28.68 4.35
N LYS A 189 12.37 -29.48 5.27
CA LYS A 189 10.95 -29.81 5.35
C LYS A 189 10.20 -28.73 6.13
N ALA A 190 9.20 -28.13 5.53
CA ALA A 190 8.21 -27.28 6.16
C ALA A 190 7.01 -28.12 6.57
N ILE A 191 6.58 -27.99 7.82
CA ILE A 191 5.45 -28.68 8.41
C ILE A 191 4.41 -27.64 8.79
N PHE A 192 3.19 -27.81 8.28
CA PHE A 192 2.09 -26.85 8.46
C PHE A 192 1.11 -27.32 9.54
N LYS A 193 0.30 -26.39 10.05
CA LYS A 193 -0.66 -26.65 11.15
C LYS A 193 -1.77 -27.64 10.78
N ASP A 194 -2.05 -27.83 9.51
CA ASP A 194 -3.00 -28.84 9.00
C ASP A 194 -2.38 -30.24 8.80
N GLY A 195 -1.10 -30.41 9.19
CA GLY A 195 -0.36 -31.65 8.99
C GLY A 195 0.26 -31.81 7.61
N THR A 196 0.05 -30.88 6.70
CA THR A 196 0.72 -30.88 5.38
C THR A 196 2.23 -30.72 5.55
N GLU A 197 3.01 -31.47 4.77
CA GLU A 197 4.47 -31.39 4.74
C GLU A 197 4.96 -31.10 3.31
N GLN A 198 6.04 -30.34 3.19
CA GLN A 198 6.65 -30.02 1.90
C GLN A 198 8.11 -29.63 2.05
N ASP A 199 8.96 -30.08 1.13
CA ASP A 199 10.31 -29.56 1.00
C ASP A 199 10.29 -28.15 0.43
N ALA A 200 11.10 -27.26 1.01
CA ALA A 200 11.27 -25.89 0.58
C ALA A 200 12.72 -25.56 0.26
N ASP A 201 12.92 -24.80 -0.80
CA ASP A 201 14.20 -24.20 -1.14
C ASP A 201 14.23 -22.72 -0.67
N VAL A 202 13.05 -22.08 -0.64
CA VAL A 202 12.90 -20.65 -0.29
C VAL A 202 11.62 -20.45 0.50
N ILE A 203 11.70 -19.57 1.52
CA ILE A 203 10.56 -19.08 2.28
C ILE A 203 10.52 -17.55 2.16
N ILE A 204 9.39 -17.02 1.68
CA ILE A 204 9.17 -15.59 1.56
C ILE A 204 8.09 -15.16 2.57
N LEU A 205 8.47 -14.32 3.51
CA LEU A 205 7.58 -13.82 4.55
C LEU A 205 6.82 -12.60 4.01
N CYS A 206 5.54 -12.80 3.71
CA CYS A 206 4.59 -11.74 3.38
C CYS A 206 3.74 -11.40 4.62
N THR A 207 4.42 -11.20 5.73
CA THR A 207 3.84 -11.14 7.09
C THR A 207 3.53 -9.71 7.55
N GLY A 208 3.65 -8.73 6.65
CA GLY A 208 3.31 -7.34 6.92
C GLY A 208 4.44 -6.54 7.55
N TYR A 209 4.09 -5.35 8.06
CA TYR A 209 5.05 -4.34 8.50
C TYR A 209 4.66 -3.77 9.86
N LEU A 210 5.64 -3.23 10.56
CA LEU A 210 5.46 -2.49 11.80
C LEU A 210 5.34 -0.99 11.50
N HIS A 211 4.41 -0.32 12.17
CA HIS A 211 4.40 1.15 12.20
C HIS A 211 5.59 1.62 13.02
N HIS A 212 6.51 2.31 12.38
CA HIS A 212 7.77 2.71 13.01
C HIS A 212 8.25 4.06 12.49
N PHE A 213 8.30 5.03 13.38
CA PHE A 213 8.67 6.43 13.09
C PHE A 213 9.84 6.84 13.99
N PRO A 214 11.06 6.33 13.75
CA PRO A 214 12.20 6.51 14.66
C PRO A 214 12.72 7.95 14.75
N PHE A 215 12.26 8.80 13.83
CA PHE A 215 12.59 10.22 13.81
C PHE A 215 11.63 11.08 14.64
N LEU A 216 10.58 10.49 15.22
CA LEU A 216 9.67 11.15 16.14
C LEU A 216 10.00 10.77 17.58
N ASN A 217 9.94 11.72 18.51
CA ASN A 217 9.95 11.41 19.93
C ASN A 217 8.81 10.46 20.27
N GLU A 218 8.96 9.70 21.34
CA GLU A 218 8.05 8.61 21.71
C GLU A 218 6.59 9.05 21.87
N ASP A 219 6.37 10.23 22.44
CA ASP A 219 5.06 10.86 22.67
C ASP A 219 4.35 11.29 21.36
N LEU A 220 5.09 11.39 20.27
CA LEU A 220 4.57 11.77 18.95
C LEU A 220 4.33 10.57 18.02
N GLN A 221 4.76 9.36 18.40
CA GLN A 221 4.68 8.18 17.55
C GLN A 221 3.30 7.56 17.52
N LEU A 222 2.76 7.38 16.32
CA LEU A 222 1.58 6.55 16.09
C LEU A 222 1.96 5.08 16.32
N LYS A 223 1.46 4.52 17.43
CA LYS A 223 1.63 3.09 17.77
C LYS A 223 0.33 2.36 17.42
N THR A 224 0.29 1.72 16.28
CA THR A 224 -0.84 0.92 15.81
C THR A 224 -0.33 -0.23 14.93
N HIS A 225 -1.22 -1.12 14.53
CA HIS A 225 -1.00 -2.10 13.48
C HIS A 225 -1.74 -1.67 12.21
N ASN A 226 -1.52 -2.40 11.13
CA ASN A 226 -2.19 -2.14 9.85
C ASN A 226 -3.70 -2.35 9.98
N ARG A 227 -4.50 -1.33 9.69
CA ARG A 227 -5.96 -1.33 9.76
C ARG A 227 -6.56 -0.21 8.91
N LEU A 228 -7.86 -0.32 8.60
CA LEU A 228 -8.57 0.61 7.72
C LEU A 228 -8.73 2.01 8.34
N TYR A 229 -8.86 2.09 9.68
CA TYR A 229 -8.90 3.36 10.39
C TYR A 229 -7.93 3.37 11.57
N PRO A 230 -6.83 4.13 11.50
CA PRO A 230 -5.85 4.21 12.58
C PRO A 230 -6.46 4.87 13.83
N PRO A 231 -6.42 4.23 15.00
CA PRO A 231 -6.86 4.85 16.23
C PRO A 231 -5.98 6.06 16.56
N LYS A 232 -6.52 7.02 17.33
CA LYS A 232 -5.87 8.28 17.74
C LYS A 232 -5.61 9.30 16.61
N LEU A 233 -6.09 9.05 15.41
CA LEU A 233 -6.08 10.01 14.31
C LEU A 233 -7.50 10.52 14.03
N TYR A 234 -7.79 11.74 14.44
CA TYR A 234 -9.06 12.39 14.08
C TYR A 234 -9.15 12.54 12.55
N LYS A 235 -10.27 12.12 11.99
CA LYS A 235 -10.44 11.99 10.52
C LYS A 235 -9.31 11.19 9.85
N GLY A 236 -8.72 10.22 10.58
CA GLY A 236 -7.61 9.42 10.09
C GLY A 236 -6.33 10.20 9.76
N VAL A 237 -6.25 11.48 10.15
CA VAL A 237 -5.19 12.43 9.77
C VAL A 237 -4.57 13.14 10.96
N VAL A 238 -5.38 13.81 11.80
CA VAL A 238 -4.87 14.69 12.85
C VAL A 238 -4.60 13.95 14.14
N TRP A 239 -3.39 14.06 14.68
CA TRP A 239 -3.00 13.43 15.92
C TRP A 239 -3.82 13.96 17.11
N GLN A 240 -4.53 13.08 17.80
CA GLN A 240 -5.44 13.42 18.88
C GLN A 240 -4.78 14.24 20.00
N ASN A 241 -3.54 13.90 20.38
CA ASN A 241 -2.84 14.54 21.49
C ASN A 241 -2.12 15.84 21.12
N ASN A 242 -2.00 16.14 19.82
CA ASN A 242 -1.39 17.38 19.33
C ASN A 242 -1.86 17.67 17.90
N HIS A 243 -2.83 18.57 17.76
CA HIS A 243 -3.47 18.90 16.48
C HIS A 243 -2.55 19.56 15.45
N LYS A 244 -1.31 19.87 15.83
CA LYS A 244 -0.27 20.37 14.92
C LYS A 244 0.56 19.25 14.27
N LEU A 245 0.35 17.98 14.70
CA LEU A 245 0.94 16.80 14.11
C LEU A 245 -0.10 16.06 13.28
N LEU A 246 0.19 15.85 12.01
CA LEU A 246 -0.69 15.18 11.07
C LEU A 246 0.02 13.99 10.45
N TYR A 247 -0.73 12.92 10.16
CA TYR A 247 -0.24 11.72 9.49
C TYR A 247 -1.05 11.49 8.23
N LEU A 248 -0.41 11.21 7.10
CA LEU A 248 -1.07 10.89 5.84
C LEU A 248 -0.77 9.45 5.41
N GLY A 249 -1.78 8.75 4.92
CA GLY A 249 -1.63 7.42 4.34
C GLY A 249 -1.28 6.33 5.37
N MET A 250 -1.81 6.40 6.58
CA MET A 250 -1.56 5.42 7.65
C MET A 250 -2.57 4.27 7.66
N GLN A 251 -3.54 4.28 6.77
CA GLN A 251 -4.55 3.25 6.62
C GLN A 251 -4.01 2.03 5.86
N ASP A 252 -4.50 0.85 6.19
CA ASP A 252 -4.56 -0.28 5.25
C ASP A 252 -5.63 0.05 4.21
N GLN A 253 -5.35 -0.10 2.93
CA GLN A 253 -6.15 0.58 1.91
C GLN A 253 -6.53 -0.24 0.70
N PHE A 254 -7.78 -0.07 0.29
CA PHE A 254 -8.23 -0.14 -1.08
C PHE A 254 -7.93 1.18 -1.80
N HIS A 255 -8.48 2.29 -1.29
CA HIS A 255 -8.14 3.62 -1.79
C HIS A 255 -6.69 4.00 -1.45
N THR A 256 -5.99 4.62 -2.39
CA THR A 256 -4.60 5.07 -2.23
C THR A 256 -4.44 6.54 -2.63
N PHE A 257 -4.02 6.85 -3.84
CA PHE A 257 -3.66 8.22 -4.21
C PHE A 257 -4.81 9.22 -4.02
N ASN A 258 -6.03 8.88 -4.40
CA ASN A 258 -7.20 9.75 -4.19
C ASN A 258 -7.50 9.95 -2.70
N MET A 259 -7.42 8.92 -1.87
CA MET A 259 -7.61 9.04 -0.42
C MET A 259 -6.48 9.88 0.21
N PHE A 260 -5.21 9.61 -0.15
CA PHE A 260 -4.08 10.39 0.37
C PHE A 260 -4.16 11.85 -0.05
N ASP A 261 -4.66 12.11 -1.24
CA ASP A 261 -4.86 13.46 -1.74
C ASP A 261 -5.99 14.18 -0.98
N CYS A 262 -7.14 13.52 -0.75
CA CYS A 262 -8.20 14.04 0.12
C CYS A 262 -7.67 14.35 1.53
N GLN A 263 -6.86 13.46 2.10
CA GLN A 263 -6.19 13.70 3.39
C GLN A 263 -5.27 14.93 3.35
N ALA A 264 -4.51 15.09 2.27
CA ALA A 264 -3.60 16.22 2.10
C ALA A 264 -4.36 17.56 1.99
N TRP A 265 -5.49 17.57 1.27
CA TRP A 265 -6.34 18.75 1.17
C TRP A 265 -7.01 19.10 2.51
N TYR A 266 -7.51 18.10 3.22
CA TYR A 266 -8.02 18.26 4.57
C TYR A 266 -6.93 18.81 5.52
N ALA A 267 -5.73 18.21 5.50
CA ALA A 267 -4.59 18.66 6.29
C ALA A 267 -4.19 20.11 5.98
N ARG A 268 -4.18 20.48 4.69
CA ARG A 268 -3.97 21.87 4.25
C ARG A 268 -4.96 22.83 4.94
N ASP A 269 -6.23 22.48 4.94
CA ASP A 269 -7.28 23.35 5.46
C ASP A 269 -7.28 23.44 6.99
N VAL A 270 -6.84 22.38 7.68
CA VAL A 270 -6.54 22.41 9.13
C VAL A 270 -5.36 23.35 9.40
N ILE A 271 -4.24 23.20 8.66
CA ILE A 271 -3.04 24.04 8.82
C ILE A 271 -3.33 25.52 8.53
N MET A 272 -4.15 25.79 7.53
CA MET A 272 -4.55 27.14 7.15
C MET A 272 -5.62 27.76 8.07
N GLY A 273 -6.13 27.01 9.07
CA GLY A 273 -7.17 27.45 9.98
C GLY A 273 -8.56 27.60 9.36
N LYS A 274 -8.78 27.08 8.16
CA LYS A 274 -10.10 27.02 7.51
C LYS A 274 -11.02 26.02 8.20
N ILE A 275 -10.46 24.89 8.65
CA ILE A 275 -11.15 23.90 9.47
C ILE A 275 -10.73 24.11 10.92
N LYS A 276 -11.71 24.40 11.78
CA LYS A 276 -11.51 24.51 13.22
C LYS A 276 -11.57 23.12 13.83
N MET A 277 -10.59 22.80 14.68
CA MET A 277 -10.62 21.56 15.43
C MET A 277 -11.77 21.57 16.45
N PRO A 278 -12.56 20.50 16.55
CA PRO A 278 -13.58 20.37 17.58
C PRO A 278 -12.96 20.13 18.97
N SER A 279 -13.78 19.99 19.99
CA SER A 279 -13.34 19.65 21.35
C SER A 279 -12.73 18.24 21.39
N ASP A 280 -11.87 17.98 22.39
CA ASP A 280 -11.24 16.66 22.57
C ASP A 280 -12.29 15.55 22.74
N ASP A 281 -13.43 15.81 23.40
CA ASP A 281 -14.53 14.86 23.52
C ASP A 281 -15.19 14.54 22.17
N GLU A 282 -15.33 15.51 21.30
CA GLU A 282 -15.89 15.28 19.94
C GLU A 282 -14.91 14.53 19.05
N ILE A 283 -13.61 14.81 19.18
CA ILE A 283 -12.53 14.07 18.52
C ILE A 283 -12.56 12.61 18.94
N GLU A 284 -12.60 12.32 20.24
CA GLU A 284 -12.64 10.95 20.77
C GLU A 284 -13.87 10.19 20.30
N LYS A 285 -15.04 10.83 20.29
CA LYS A 285 -16.29 10.24 19.78
C LYS A 285 -16.20 9.89 18.31
N ASP A 286 -15.63 10.78 17.49
CA ASP A 286 -15.46 10.52 16.05
C ASP A 286 -14.51 9.35 15.79
N ILE A 287 -13.35 9.34 16.45
CA ILE A 287 -12.39 8.22 16.36
C ILE A 287 -13.05 6.91 16.75
N SER A 288 -13.72 6.89 17.93
CA SER A 288 -14.40 5.69 18.45
C SER A 288 -15.49 5.19 17.53
N LYS A 289 -16.25 6.10 16.88
CA LYS A 289 -17.25 5.75 15.86
C LYS A 289 -16.63 4.97 14.71
N TRP A 290 -15.54 5.49 14.10
CA TRP A 290 -14.90 4.86 12.94
C TRP A 290 -14.24 3.53 13.31
N VAL A 291 -13.58 3.45 14.47
CA VAL A 291 -13.01 2.20 14.99
C VAL A 291 -14.08 1.14 15.20
N ALA A 292 -15.21 1.49 15.85
CA ALA A 292 -16.32 0.57 16.08
C ALA A 292 -17.04 0.13 14.80
N MET A 293 -17.02 0.94 13.75
CA MET A 293 -17.53 0.56 12.43
C MET A 293 -16.59 -0.44 11.76
N GLU A 294 -15.28 -0.21 11.80
CA GLU A 294 -14.28 -1.13 11.23
C GLU A 294 -14.35 -2.53 11.87
N GLU A 295 -14.53 -2.60 13.20
CA GLU A 295 -14.58 -3.88 13.93
C GLU A 295 -15.78 -4.78 13.54
N LYS A 296 -16.76 -4.25 12.81
CA LYS A 296 -17.94 -4.98 12.34
C LYS A 296 -17.84 -5.44 10.89
N LEU A 297 -16.73 -5.14 10.22
CA LEU A 297 -16.55 -5.50 8.81
C LEU A 297 -16.20 -6.99 8.70
N GLU A 298 -16.91 -7.69 7.83
CA GLU A 298 -16.81 -9.14 7.69
C GLU A 298 -16.22 -9.60 6.34
N ASN A 299 -16.27 -8.72 5.34
CA ASN A 299 -15.87 -9.09 3.97
C ASN A 299 -15.29 -7.90 3.20
N PRO A 300 -14.60 -8.14 2.06
CA PRO A 300 -13.98 -7.10 1.25
C PRO A 300 -14.95 -6.01 0.76
N ASP A 301 -16.16 -6.36 0.37
CA ASP A 301 -17.16 -5.38 -0.11
C ASP A 301 -17.49 -4.35 0.97
N GLN A 302 -17.69 -4.81 2.22
CA GLN A 302 -17.92 -3.91 3.35
C GLN A 302 -16.70 -3.04 3.66
N MET A 303 -15.50 -3.56 3.48
CA MET A 303 -14.25 -2.80 3.66
C MET A 303 -14.10 -1.72 2.57
N ILE A 304 -14.45 -2.03 1.33
CA ILE A 304 -14.49 -1.07 0.21
C ILE A 304 -15.51 0.03 0.51
N ASP A 305 -16.74 -0.34 0.92
CA ASP A 305 -17.77 0.61 1.30
C ASP A 305 -17.31 1.54 2.43
N PHE A 306 -16.72 0.99 3.46
CA PHE A 306 -16.17 1.73 4.61
C PHE A 306 -15.14 2.78 4.19
N GLN A 307 -14.13 2.40 3.39
CA GLN A 307 -13.10 3.34 2.93
C GLN A 307 -13.63 4.36 1.92
N THR A 308 -14.61 3.98 1.10
CA THR A 308 -15.27 4.91 0.19
C THR A 308 -16.01 5.98 0.99
N GLU A 309 -16.80 5.60 1.99
CA GLU A 309 -17.52 6.58 2.84
C GLU A 309 -16.55 7.47 3.63
N TYR A 310 -15.46 6.90 4.15
CA TYR A 310 -14.40 7.67 4.80
C TYR A 310 -13.78 8.73 3.85
N THR A 311 -13.45 8.32 2.62
CA THR A 311 -12.84 9.23 1.64
C THR A 311 -13.82 10.31 1.18
N LYS A 312 -15.12 9.96 1.00
CA LYS A 312 -16.19 10.91 0.70
C LYS A 312 -16.41 11.93 1.83
N GLU A 313 -16.30 11.50 3.09
CA GLU A 313 -16.39 12.42 4.22
C GLU A 313 -15.28 13.47 4.17
N LEU A 314 -14.01 13.05 3.96
CA LEU A 314 -12.89 14.00 3.80
C LEU A 314 -13.06 14.92 2.59
N HIS A 315 -13.51 14.37 1.48
CA HIS A 315 -13.81 15.15 0.27
C HIS A 315 -14.82 16.26 0.55
N SER A 316 -15.88 15.95 1.31
CA SER A 316 -16.93 16.93 1.66
C SER A 316 -16.46 18.07 2.57
N MET A 317 -15.33 17.88 3.25
CA MET A 317 -14.78 18.85 4.21
C MET A 317 -13.77 19.85 3.58
N SER A 318 -13.47 19.74 2.30
CA SER A 318 -12.52 20.61 1.61
C SER A 318 -13.04 20.97 0.20
N ASP A 319 -12.31 21.84 -0.49
CA ASP A 319 -12.55 22.21 -1.89
C ASP A 319 -11.85 21.25 -2.87
N TYR A 320 -11.67 19.96 -2.47
CA TYR A 320 -11.10 18.94 -3.34
C TYR A 320 -11.90 18.79 -4.64
N PRO A 321 -11.25 18.68 -5.81
CA PRO A 321 -11.97 18.56 -7.08
C PRO A 321 -12.93 17.38 -7.13
N LYS A 322 -13.98 17.49 -7.92
CA LYS A 322 -14.97 16.43 -8.07
C LYS A 322 -14.36 15.17 -8.69
N ILE A 323 -14.70 14.03 -8.12
CA ILE A 323 -14.37 12.70 -8.60
C ILE A 323 -15.53 11.77 -8.29
N ASP A 324 -15.80 10.79 -9.14
CA ASP A 324 -16.88 9.84 -8.94
C ASP A 324 -16.46 8.70 -7.99
N PHE A 325 -16.72 8.90 -6.69
CA PHE A 325 -16.41 7.88 -5.69
C PHE A 325 -17.30 6.65 -5.77
N GLU A 326 -18.51 6.76 -6.33
CA GLU A 326 -19.38 5.60 -6.53
C GLU A 326 -18.81 4.69 -7.62
N LEU A 327 -18.32 5.27 -8.72
CA LEU A 327 -17.64 4.50 -9.76
C LEU A 327 -16.33 3.87 -9.23
N ILE A 328 -15.57 4.55 -8.36
CA ILE A 328 -14.40 3.96 -7.71
C ILE A 328 -14.80 2.75 -6.85
N ARG A 329 -15.89 2.86 -6.08
CA ARG A 329 -16.46 1.77 -5.27
C ARG A 329 -16.82 0.57 -6.14
N GLU A 330 -17.55 0.80 -7.22
CA GLU A 330 -17.97 -0.23 -8.18
C GLU A 330 -16.74 -0.90 -8.82
N ASN A 331 -15.79 -0.11 -9.29
CA ASN A 331 -14.53 -0.61 -9.87
C ASN A 331 -13.76 -1.52 -8.88
N PHE A 332 -13.68 -1.17 -7.59
CA PHE A 332 -13.04 -2.02 -6.59
C PHE A 332 -13.79 -3.34 -6.35
N LYS A 333 -15.11 -3.30 -6.26
CA LYS A 333 -15.92 -4.51 -6.09
C LYS A 333 -15.83 -5.42 -7.31
N GLU A 334 -15.90 -4.86 -8.52
CA GLU A 334 -15.73 -5.60 -9.75
C GLU A 334 -14.32 -6.22 -9.84
N TRP A 335 -13.29 -5.48 -9.45
CA TRP A 335 -11.91 -5.97 -9.41
C TRP A 335 -11.75 -7.17 -8.45
N GLU A 336 -12.30 -7.09 -7.23
CA GLU A 336 -12.27 -8.22 -6.28
C GLU A 336 -13.03 -9.44 -6.84
N HIS A 337 -14.19 -9.24 -7.48
CA HIS A 337 -14.92 -10.31 -8.15
C HIS A 337 -14.08 -10.97 -9.26
N HIS A 338 -13.42 -10.21 -10.11
CA HIS A 338 -12.58 -10.76 -11.17
C HIS A 338 -11.41 -11.58 -10.64
N LYS A 339 -10.84 -11.22 -9.50
CA LYS A 339 -9.80 -12.02 -8.83
C LYS A 339 -10.33 -13.37 -8.37
N VAL A 340 -11.54 -13.42 -7.82
CA VAL A 340 -12.19 -14.67 -7.41
C VAL A 340 -12.56 -15.54 -8.62
N GLU A 341 -12.97 -14.94 -9.72
CA GLU A 341 -13.28 -15.64 -10.97
C GLU A 341 -12.04 -16.31 -11.55
N ASP A 342 -10.96 -15.52 -11.76
CA ASP A 342 -9.69 -15.98 -12.31
C ASP A 342 -8.54 -15.07 -11.90
N ILE A 343 -7.74 -15.53 -10.95
CA ILE A 343 -6.60 -14.79 -10.40
C ILE A 343 -5.46 -14.56 -11.41
N LEU A 344 -5.39 -15.30 -12.52
CA LEU A 344 -4.39 -15.10 -13.57
C LEU A 344 -4.77 -14.01 -14.56
N THR A 345 -6.07 -13.85 -14.84
CA THR A 345 -6.54 -13.04 -15.96
C THR A 345 -7.23 -11.73 -15.54
N TYR A 346 -7.43 -11.49 -14.25
CA TYR A 346 -8.09 -10.27 -13.78
C TYR A 346 -7.39 -8.98 -14.25
N ARG A 347 -6.05 -9.00 -14.40
CA ARG A 347 -5.28 -7.87 -14.94
C ARG A 347 -5.50 -7.61 -16.44
N ASN A 348 -6.25 -8.47 -17.12
CA ASN A 348 -6.62 -8.28 -18.53
C ASN A 348 -7.99 -7.58 -18.69
N LYS A 349 -8.59 -7.14 -17.59
CA LYS A 349 -9.88 -6.45 -17.57
C LYS A 349 -9.71 -4.93 -17.74
N SER A 350 -10.79 -4.27 -18.15
CA SER A 350 -10.87 -2.83 -18.40
C SER A 350 -11.82 -2.18 -17.41
N PHE A 351 -11.48 -0.96 -16.97
CA PHE A 351 -12.27 -0.17 -16.05
C PHE A 351 -12.48 1.25 -16.60
N SER A 352 -13.45 1.96 -16.05
CA SER A 352 -13.77 3.33 -16.44
C SER A 352 -13.16 4.35 -15.48
N SER A 353 -12.61 5.44 -16.02
CA SER A 353 -12.03 6.54 -15.24
C SER A 353 -13.12 7.29 -14.46
N PRO A 354 -12.97 7.49 -13.14
CA PRO A 354 -13.88 8.28 -12.33
C PRO A 354 -13.73 9.80 -12.53
N VAL A 355 -12.75 10.21 -13.33
CA VAL A 355 -12.45 11.61 -13.63
C VAL A 355 -12.92 11.99 -15.04
N THR A 356 -12.60 11.16 -16.04
CA THR A 356 -12.89 11.47 -17.45
C THR A 356 -14.05 10.68 -18.03
N GLY A 357 -14.45 9.57 -17.39
CA GLY A 357 -15.45 8.63 -17.91
C GLY A 357 -14.93 7.76 -19.05
N SER A 358 -13.67 7.89 -19.46
CA SER A 358 -13.08 7.07 -20.52
C SER A 358 -12.94 5.61 -20.06
N VAL A 359 -13.09 4.68 -21.00
CA VAL A 359 -12.86 3.25 -20.75
C VAL A 359 -11.44 2.88 -21.16
N ALA A 360 -10.73 2.21 -20.26
CA ALA A 360 -9.38 1.74 -20.55
C ALA A 360 -9.38 0.70 -21.69
N PRO A 361 -8.42 0.74 -22.63
CA PRO A 361 -8.25 -0.34 -23.59
C PRO A 361 -7.72 -1.60 -22.90
N ILE A 362 -8.02 -2.77 -23.46
CA ILE A 362 -7.38 -4.02 -23.04
C ILE A 362 -5.89 -3.96 -23.42
N HIS A 363 -5.01 -4.42 -22.54
CA HIS A 363 -3.59 -4.51 -22.85
C HIS A 363 -3.33 -5.51 -23.99
N HIS A 364 -2.48 -5.14 -24.94
CA HIS A 364 -2.19 -5.95 -26.15
C HIS A 364 -1.59 -7.34 -25.86
N THR A 365 -0.97 -7.52 -24.69
CA THR A 365 -0.42 -8.80 -24.24
C THR A 365 -1.03 -9.13 -22.89
N PRO A 366 -1.70 -10.30 -22.73
CA PRO A 366 -2.20 -10.74 -21.44
C PRO A 366 -1.11 -10.75 -20.37
N TRP A 367 -1.46 -10.35 -19.14
CA TRP A 367 -0.49 -10.15 -18.06
C TRP A 367 0.39 -11.39 -17.79
N GLU A 368 -0.19 -12.58 -17.86
CA GLU A 368 0.53 -13.85 -17.64
C GLU A 368 1.62 -14.12 -18.69
N LYS A 369 1.56 -13.45 -19.85
CA LYS A 369 2.52 -13.55 -20.95
C LYS A 369 3.40 -12.30 -21.11
N ALA A 370 3.04 -11.20 -20.45
CA ALA A 370 3.77 -9.95 -20.52
C ALA A 370 5.05 -10.02 -19.68
N MET A 371 6.17 -10.34 -20.29
CA MET A 371 7.47 -10.53 -19.63
C MET A 371 8.34 -9.27 -19.60
N ASP A 372 7.95 -8.22 -20.32
CA ASP A 372 8.59 -6.90 -20.30
C ASP A 372 7.68 -5.90 -19.59
N ASP A 373 8.13 -5.41 -18.43
CA ASP A 373 7.42 -4.44 -17.58
C ASP A 373 7.83 -2.98 -17.84
N SER A 374 8.57 -2.73 -18.91
CA SER A 374 8.95 -1.37 -19.29
C SER A 374 7.73 -0.55 -19.73
N MET A 375 7.76 0.75 -19.45
CA MET A 375 6.72 1.67 -19.91
C MET A 375 6.62 1.67 -21.45
N LYS A 376 7.75 1.50 -22.16
CA LYS A 376 7.78 1.40 -23.62
C LYS A 376 6.99 0.21 -24.13
N ALA A 377 7.22 -0.99 -23.58
CA ALA A 377 6.49 -2.19 -23.94
C ALA A 377 5.01 -2.06 -23.61
N PHE A 378 4.68 -1.57 -22.41
CA PHE A 378 3.30 -1.41 -21.96
C PHE A 378 2.49 -0.45 -22.81
N LEU A 379 3.05 0.71 -23.19
CA LEU A 379 2.38 1.70 -24.02
C LEU A 379 2.42 1.38 -25.52
N ASN A 380 3.08 0.28 -25.90
CA ASN A 380 3.28 -0.13 -27.29
C ASN A 380 3.89 1.00 -28.14
N LYS A 381 4.99 1.57 -27.65
CA LYS A 381 5.72 2.68 -28.27
C LYS A 381 7.03 2.21 -28.90
#